data_8fdf760a7afb116f6edccf894f9b449b
#
_entry.id   8fdf760a7afb116f6edccf894f9b449b
#
_cell.length_a   1.000
_cell.length_b   1.000
_cell.length_c   1.000
_cell.angle_alpha   90.00
_cell.angle_beta   90.00
_cell.angle_gamma   90.00
#
_symmetry.space_group_name_H-M   'P 1'
#
loop_
_entity.id
_entity.type
_entity.pdbx_description
1 polymer ?
#
loop_
_entity_poly.entity_id
_entity_poly.type
_entity_poly.pdbx_seq_one_letter_code
_entity_poly.pdbx_strand_id
1 'polypeptide(L)'
;MAKRTAVAKTLEDISEAVPHLIRFPEHKAWIDYDEEADVLYISLKRPQKATDTKFLNDKGILLRYRAKELVGVTVLDASKPRKRRKPRA
;
A
#
# COMPACT_ATOMS: atom_id res chain seq x y z
N MET A 1 -14.22 -23.86 9.53
CA MET A 1 -13.53 -23.29 10.21
C MET A 1 -12.88 -22.12 9.73
N ALA A 2 -12.29 -21.51 10.51
CA ALA A 2 -11.70 -20.28 10.23
C ALA A 2 -10.81 -20.30 9.03
N LYS A 3 -10.06 -21.33 8.82
CA LYS A 3 -9.20 -21.40 7.73
C LYS A 3 -9.86 -21.30 6.40
N ARG A 4 -10.92 -22.00 6.22
CA ARG A 4 -11.60 -22.00 4.99
C ARG A 4 -12.18 -20.64 4.70
N THR A 5 -12.75 -20.01 5.70
CA THR A 5 -13.33 -18.73 5.54
C THR A 5 -12.26 -17.72 5.19
N ALA A 6 -11.10 -17.85 5.81
CA ALA A 6 -10.02 -16.92 5.56
C ALA A 6 -9.53 -17.01 4.11
N VAL A 7 -9.46 -18.21 3.58
CA VAL A 7 -9.02 -18.37 2.21
C VAL A 7 -10.00 -17.74 1.24
N ALA A 8 -11.30 -17.97 1.45
CA ALA A 8 -12.31 -17.41 0.57
C ALA A 8 -12.27 -15.90 0.59
N LYS A 9 -12.14 -15.32 1.78
CA LYS A 9 -12.10 -13.90 1.91
C LYS A 9 -10.85 -13.34 1.25
N THR A 10 -9.74 -14.01 1.42
CA THR A 10 -8.49 -13.60 0.83
C THR A 10 -8.59 -13.59 -0.70
N LEU A 11 -9.23 -14.60 -1.26
CA LEU A 11 -9.36 -14.64 -2.70
C LEU A 11 -10.23 -13.49 -3.21
N GLU A 12 -11.25 -13.16 -2.45
CA GLU A 12 -12.10 -12.07 -2.80
C GLU A 12 -11.31 -10.77 -2.81
N ASP A 13 -10.54 -10.55 -1.76
CA ASP A 13 -9.76 -9.35 -1.63
C ASP A 13 -8.71 -9.23 -2.74
N ILE A 14 -8.07 -10.34 -3.05
CA ILE A 14 -7.09 -10.34 -4.12
C ILE A 14 -7.76 -10.01 -5.44
N SER A 15 -8.91 -10.59 -5.69
CA SER A 15 -9.62 -10.33 -6.94
C SER A 15 -9.96 -8.86 -7.09
N GLU A 16 -10.34 -8.23 -6.00
CA GLU A 16 -10.65 -6.82 -6.02
C GLU A 16 -9.40 -5.98 -6.24
N ALA A 17 -8.29 -6.42 -5.74
CA ALA A 17 -7.05 -5.68 -5.84
C ALA A 17 -6.36 -5.78 -7.20
N VAL A 18 -6.60 -6.87 -7.91
CA VAL A 18 -5.90 -7.11 -9.17
C VAL A 18 -5.92 -5.94 -10.15
N PRO A 19 -7.07 -5.34 -10.46
CA PRO A 19 -7.07 -4.26 -11.43
C PRO A 19 -6.24 -3.07 -10.98
N HIS A 20 -6.09 -2.91 -9.67
CA HIS A 20 -5.31 -1.81 -9.14
C HIS A 20 -3.82 -2.14 -9.16
N LEU A 21 -3.50 -3.38 -8.85
CA LEU A 21 -2.11 -3.80 -8.81
C LEU A 21 -1.43 -3.76 -10.16
N ILE A 22 -2.15 -4.13 -11.20
CA ILE A 22 -1.53 -4.15 -12.51
C ILE A 22 -1.29 -2.74 -13.08
N ARG A 23 -1.83 -1.74 -12.41
CA ARG A 23 -1.59 -0.37 -12.83
C ARG A 23 -0.40 0.25 -12.15
N PHE A 24 0.23 -0.47 -11.21
CA PHE A 24 1.40 0.07 -10.53
C PHE A 24 2.50 0.31 -11.57
N PRO A 25 3.34 1.30 -11.34
CA PRO A 25 4.40 1.60 -12.28
C PRO A 25 5.41 0.47 -12.43
N GLU A 26 5.53 -0.36 -11.39
CA GLU A 26 6.41 -1.51 -11.47
C GLU A 26 5.55 -2.75 -11.43
N HIS A 27 6.02 -3.82 -12.06
CA HIS A 27 5.26 -5.06 -12.07
C HIS A 27 5.63 -5.97 -10.92
N LYS A 28 6.44 -5.49 -10.00
CA LYS A 28 6.77 -6.23 -8.80
C LYS A 28 6.66 -5.29 -7.63
N ALA A 29 6.18 -5.81 -6.54
CA ALA A 29 6.08 -5.02 -5.34
C ALA A 29 6.17 -5.96 -4.15
N TRP A 30 6.67 -5.43 -3.03
CA TRP A 30 6.77 -6.19 -1.80
C TRP A 30 5.94 -5.48 -0.76
N ILE A 31 5.09 -6.22 -0.07
CA ILE A 31 4.16 -5.66 0.88
C ILE A 31 4.42 -6.22 2.27
N ASP A 32 4.58 -5.35 3.23
CA ASP A 32 4.76 -5.75 4.62
C ASP A 32 3.81 -4.93 5.48
N TYR A 33 3.14 -5.58 6.40
CA TYR A 33 2.23 -4.88 7.29
C TYR A 33 2.71 -5.07 8.72
N ASP A 34 2.95 -3.96 9.40
CA ASP A 34 3.34 -3.98 10.80
C ASP A 34 2.05 -3.80 11.61
N GLU A 35 1.55 -4.88 12.14
CA GLU A 35 0.30 -4.88 12.86
C GLU A 35 0.32 -4.02 14.11
N GLU A 36 1.40 -4.05 14.83
CA GLU A 36 1.51 -3.26 16.02
C GLU A 36 1.47 -1.78 15.77
N ALA A 37 2.19 -1.34 14.80
CA ALA A 37 2.25 0.08 14.44
C ALA A 37 1.11 0.48 13.52
N ASP A 38 0.42 -0.49 12.93
CA ASP A 38 -0.64 -0.27 11.97
C ASP A 38 -0.10 0.51 10.76
N VAL A 39 1.01 0.03 10.25
CA VAL A 39 1.66 0.68 9.11
C VAL A 39 1.85 -0.32 8.00
N LEU A 40 1.44 0.04 6.80
CA LEU A 40 1.61 -0.81 5.65
C LEU A 40 2.74 -0.27 4.79
N TYR A 41 3.72 -1.12 4.50
CA TYR A 41 4.85 -0.74 3.66
C TYR A 41 4.74 -1.41 2.32
N ILE A 42 4.81 -0.64 1.25
CA ILE A 42 4.82 -1.17 -0.09
C ILE A 42 6.11 -0.74 -0.74
N SER A 43 6.95 -1.70 -1.10
CA SER A 43 8.21 -1.39 -1.76
C SER A 43 8.09 -1.71 -3.23
N LEU A 44 8.41 -0.76 -4.08
CA LEU A 44 8.39 -0.96 -5.51
C LEU A 44 9.76 -1.34 -6.03
N LYS A 45 10.79 -1.16 -5.21
CA LYS A 45 12.13 -1.57 -5.52
C LYS A 45 12.69 -2.20 -4.27
N ARG A 46 13.52 -3.18 -4.42
CA ARG A 46 14.09 -3.82 -3.26
C ARG A 46 15.55 -4.14 -3.51
N PRO A 47 16.45 -3.51 -2.77
CA PRO A 47 16.16 -2.56 -1.68
C PRO A 47 15.71 -1.22 -2.24
N GLN A 48 14.97 -0.49 -1.42
CA GLN A 48 14.45 0.79 -1.86
C GLN A 48 15.54 1.83 -2.03
N LYS A 49 16.42 1.91 -1.08
CA LYS A 49 17.48 2.90 -1.06
C LYS A 49 16.93 4.31 -1.35
N ALA A 50 15.82 4.63 -0.71
CA ALA A 50 15.20 5.93 -0.91
C ALA A 50 16.09 7.05 -0.44
N THR A 51 16.10 8.15 -1.15
CA THR A 51 16.89 9.32 -0.77
C THR A 51 15.99 10.46 -0.30
N ASP A 52 14.74 10.43 -0.66
CA ASP A 52 13.80 11.48 -0.26
C ASP A 52 12.47 10.91 0.14
N THR A 53 11.77 11.61 1.02
CA THR A 53 10.44 11.19 1.44
C THR A 53 9.52 12.40 1.37
N LYS A 54 8.34 12.22 0.83
CA LYS A 54 7.37 13.25 0.76
C LYS A 54 6.17 12.79 1.58
N PHE A 55 5.75 13.58 2.54
CA PHE A 55 4.65 13.19 3.41
C PHE A 55 3.36 13.86 2.95
N LEU A 56 2.35 13.05 2.69
CA LEU A 56 1.04 13.55 2.34
C LEU A 56 0.20 13.52 3.60
N ASN A 57 0.24 14.61 4.34
CA ASN A 57 -0.41 14.74 5.60
C ASN A 57 -1.83 14.33 5.68
N ASP A 58 -2.65 14.82 4.82
CA ASP A 58 -4.07 14.55 4.87
C ASP A 58 -4.42 13.11 4.55
N LYS A 59 -3.49 12.36 3.99
CA LYS A 59 -3.77 10.97 3.66
C LYS A 59 -3.02 9.99 4.54
N GLY A 60 -2.09 10.46 5.32
CA GLY A 60 -1.28 9.58 6.15
C GLY A 60 -0.39 8.68 5.31
N ILE A 61 0.13 9.23 4.23
CA ILE A 61 0.96 8.44 3.31
C ILE A 61 2.32 9.10 3.13
N LEU A 62 3.36 8.27 3.14
CA LEU A 62 4.69 8.76 2.85
C LEU A 62 5.09 8.18 1.51
N LEU A 63 5.55 9.02 0.61
CA LEU A 63 6.04 8.58 -0.67
C LEU A 63 7.55 8.61 -0.60
N ARG A 64 8.18 7.50 -0.93
CA ARG A 64 9.62 7.40 -0.84
C ARG A 64 10.23 7.36 -2.23
N TYR A 65 11.17 8.25 -2.46
CA TYR A 65 11.79 8.41 -3.75
C TYR A 65 13.28 8.16 -3.73
N ARG A 66 13.81 7.70 -4.84
CA ARG A 66 15.22 7.64 -5.03
C ARG A 66 15.42 8.52 -6.24
N ALA A 67 16.02 9.68 -6.04
CA ALA A 67 16.07 10.71 -7.06
C ALA A 67 14.63 11.03 -7.44
N LYS A 68 14.22 10.84 -8.66
CA LYS A 68 12.86 11.14 -9.06
C LYS A 68 11.97 9.94 -9.19
N GLU A 69 12.50 8.79 -8.86
CA GLU A 69 11.74 7.57 -9.02
C GLU A 69 11.04 7.17 -7.73
N LEU A 70 9.76 6.87 -7.80
CA LEU A 70 9.02 6.42 -6.64
C LEU A 70 9.44 4.98 -6.36
N VAL A 71 10.00 4.73 -5.18
CA VAL A 71 10.49 3.41 -4.84
C VAL A 71 9.72 2.77 -3.68
N GLY A 72 8.87 3.52 -3.02
CA GLY A 72 8.09 2.94 -1.93
C GLY A 72 6.98 3.83 -1.46
N VAL A 73 6.02 3.24 -0.77
CA VAL A 73 4.90 3.97 -0.21
C VAL A 73 4.66 3.41 1.19
N THR A 74 4.50 4.28 2.16
CA THR A 74 4.21 3.86 3.52
C THR A 74 2.85 4.43 3.90
N VAL A 75 1.95 3.58 4.37
CA VAL A 75 0.60 4.01 4.72
C VAL A 75 0.45 3.92 6.22
N LEU A 76 0.24 5.05 6.87
CA LEU A 76 0.08 5.10 8.31
C LEU A 76 -1.39 4.87 8.65
N ASP A 77 -1.65 4.31 9.82
CA ASP A 77 -3.00 4.01 10.26
C ASP A 77 -3.72 3.20 9.20
N ALA A 78 -3.03 2.21 8.68
CA ALA A 78 -3.48 1.50 7.49
C ALA A 78 -4.85 0.83 7.66
N SER A 79 -5.15 0.34 8.85
CA SER A 79 -6.40 -0.35 9.06
C SER A 79 -7.59 0.56 9.32
N LYS A 80 -7.32 1.85 9.55
CA LYS A 80 -8.42 2.75 9.87
C LYS A 80 -9.14 3.23 8.64
N PRO A 81 -10.40 3.57 8.77
CA PRO A 81 -11.14 4.05 7.61
C PRO A 81 -10.48 5.29 7.08
N ARG A 82 -10.22 5.31 5.78
CA ARG A 82 -9.54 6.44 5.22
C ARG A 82 -10.55 7.43 4.72
N LYS A 83 -10.13 8.71 4.79
CA LYS A 83 -10.98 9.70 4.30
C LYS A 83 -10.94 9.57 2.84
N ARG A 84 -11.89 8.96 2.21
CA ARG A 84 -11.86 8.79 0.84
C ARG A 84 -12.22 10.04 0.20
N ARG A 85 -11.63 10.36 -0.85
CA ARG A 85 -11.98 11.48 -1.53
C ARG A 85 -13.27 11.19 -2.08
N LYS A 86 -14.20 11.97 -1.84
CA LYS A 86 -15.45 11.75 -2.34
C LYS A 86 -15.40 11.87 -3.77
N PRO A 87 -16.06 11.10 -4.48
CA PRO A 87 -16.03 11.16 -5.89
C PRO A 87 -16.58 12.50 -6.16
N ARG A 88 -16.07 13.14 -7.03
CA ARG A 88 -16.48 14.40 -7.33
C ARG A 88 -17.76 14.19 -7.79
N ALA A 89 -18.56 14.74 -7.26
CA ALA A 89 -19.89 14.47 -7.66
C ALA A 89 -20.07 15.01 -9.01
#